data_6d3aa9f53b7cd2c9fd78f27a73583b21
#
_entry.id   6d3aa9f53b7cd2c9fd78f27a73583b21
#
_cell.length_a   1.000
_cell.length_b   1.000
_cell.length_c   1.000
_cell.angle_alpha   90.00
_cell.angle_beta   90.00
_cell.angle_gamma   90.00
#
_symmetry.space_group_name_H-M   'P 1'
#
loop_
_entity.id
_entity.type
_entity.pdbx_description
1 polymer ?
#
loop_
_entity_poly.entity_id
_entity_poly.type
_entity_poly.pdbx_seq_one_letter_code
_entity_poly.pdbx_strand_id
1 'polypeptide(L)'
;MKIIICLDDNGGMLFNNRRQSRDRVVCEDVVKNLNGEKLFISPFSQILFESYENDVLVCEDFLTKGRVCFVENQVLSSCNADEVIIYRWNRVYPADFYCDIDFSKYSLAEQAELEGFSHEKITKEIYKRVV
;
A
#
# COMPACT_ATOMS: atom_id res chain seq x y z
N MET A 1 8.52 10.20 4.69
CA MET A 1 8.00 9.37 3.60
C MET A 1 6.66 8.77 3.99
N LYS A 2 5.86 8.45 3.00
CA LYS A 2 4.60 7.73 3.17
C LYS A 2 4.72 6.35 2.54
N ILE A 3 4.21 5.34 3.23
CA ILE A 3 4.11 3.97 2.71
C ILE A 3 2.64 3.64 2.51
N ILE A 4 2.33 3.06 1.35
CA ILE A 4 0.98 2.62 1.00
C ILE A 4 1.03 1.11 0.78
N ILE A 5 0.16 0.38 1.47
CA ILE A 5 0.10 -1.09 1.42
C ILE A 5 -1.34 -1.58 1.38
N CYS A 6 -1.52 -2.79 0.84
CA CYS A 6 -2.80 -3.50 0.89
C CYS A 6 -2.62 -4.73 1.78
N LEU A 7 -3.56 -4.97 2.69
CA LEU A 7 -3.49 -6.07 3.64
C LEU A 7 -4.81 -6.85 3.67
N ASP A 8 -4.71 -8.18 3.84
CA ASP A 8 -5.86 -8.98 4.21
C ASP A 8 -6.13 -8.88 5.72
N ASP A 9 -7.12 -9.60 6.23
CA ASP A 9 -7.53 -9.53 7.64
C ASP A 9 -6.43 -9.99 8.61
N ASN A 10 -5.48 -10.78 8.14
CA ASN A 10 -4.37 -11.30 8.94
C ASN A 10 -3.06 -10.54 8.73
N GLY A 11 -3.10 -9.40 8.04
CA GLY A 11 -1.91 -8.61 7.74
C GLY A 11 -1.05 -9.20 6.61
N GLY A 12 -1.61 -10.12 5.82
CA GLY A 12 -0.91 -10.74 4.70
C GLY A 12 -0.74 -9.77 3.53
N MET A 13 0.35 -9.94 2.80
CA MET A 13 0.70 -9.14 1.62
C MET A 13 0.86 -9.99 0.36
N LEU A 14 1.48 -11.16 0.47
CA LEU A 14 1.75 -12.04 -0.66
C LEU A 14 1.52 -13.50 -0.30
N PHE A 15 1.29 -14.31 -1.34
CA PHE A 15 1.32 -15.76 -1.26
C PHE A 15 2.05 -16.32 -2.48
N ASN A 16 3.06 -17.18 -2.26
CA ASN A 16 3.91 -17.74 -3.32
C ASN A 16 4.48 -16.67 -4.25
N ASN A 17 4.96 -15.56 -3.68
CA ASN A 17 5.51 -14.41 -4.39
C ASN A 17 4.50 -13.73 -5.35
N ARG A 18 3.21 -13.93 -5.11
CA ARG A 18 2.14 -13.29 -5.89
C ARG A 18 1.29 -12.41 -4.98
N ARG A 19 0.76 -11.31 -5.55
CA ARG A 19 -0.17 -10.49 -4.80
C ARG A 19 -1.45 -11.27 -4.49
N GLN A 20 -2.01 -11.01 -3.33
CA GLN A 20 -3.22 -11.69 -2.87
C GLN A 20 -4.44 -11.28 -3.67
N SER A 21 -4.52 -10.01 -4.03
CA SER A 21 -5.64 -9.46 -4.77
C SER A 21 -5.27 -8.13 -5.41
N ARG A 22 -6.18 -7.60 -6.22
CA ARG A 22 -6.05 -6.26 -6.80
C ARG A 22 -7.44 -5.67 -7.01
N ASP A 23 -7.51 -4.35 -7.01
CA ASP A 23 -8.74 -3.63 -7.28
C ASP A 23 -8.41 -2.27 -7.88
N ARG A 24 -9.00 -1.96 -9.04
CA ARG A 24 -8.71 -0.69 -9.71
C ARG A 24 -9.13 0.53 -8.90
N VAL A 25 -10.12 0.40 -8.03
CA VAL A 25 -10.55 1.49 -7.14
C VAL A 25 -9.43 1.90 -6.18
N VAL A 26 -8.64 0.92 -5.70
CA VAL A 26 -7.47 1.20 -4.86
C VAL A 26 -6.44 2.01 -5.63
N CYS A 27 -6.11 1.59 -6.85
CA CYS A 27 -5.12 2.29 -7.67
C CYS A 27 -5.58 3.72 -8.00
N GLU A 28 -6.86 3.90 -8.34
CA GLU A 28 -7.44 5.22 -8.59
C GLU A 28 -7.35 6.10 -7.35
N ASP A 29 -7.68 5.56 -6.17
CA ASP A 29 -7.64 6.32 -4.92
C ASP A 29 -6.21 6.73 -4.56
N VAL A 30 -5.25 5.83 -4.73
CA VAL A 30 -3.83 6.13 -4.51
C VAL A 30 -3.38 7.29 -5.38
N VAL A 31 -3.62 7.22 -6.68
CA VAL A 31 -3.17 8.24 -7.64
C VAL A 31 -3.90 9.57 -7.40
N LYS A 32 -5.18 9.52 -7.13
CA LYS A 32 -6.00 10.70 -6.85
C LYS A 32 -5.47 11.49 -5.65
N ASN A 33 -4.87 10.84 -4.68
CA ASN A 33 -4.40 11.47 -3.44
C ASN A 33 -2.90 11.78 -3.42
N LEU A 34 -2.22 11.73 -4.57
CA LEU A 34 -0.78 12.01 -4.64
C LEU A 34 -0.44 13.50 -4.46
N ASN A 35 -1.38 14.39 -4.75
CA ASN A 35 -1.19 15.85 -4.58
C ASN A 35 0.07 16.40 -5.24
N GLY A 36 0.34 15.95 -6.48
CA GLY A 36 1.50 16.40 -7.24
C GLY A 36 2.78 15.60 -7.00
N GLU A 37 2.79 14.70 -6.03
CA GLU A 37 3.93 13.80 -5.80
C GLU A 37 3.91 12.64 -6.79
N LYS A 38 5.09 12.08 -7.08
CA LYS A 38 5.20 10.84 -7.84
C LYS A 38 5.07 9.65 -6.90
N LEU A 39 4.37 8.61 -7.36
CA LEU A 39 4.30 7.35 -6.63
C LEU A 39 5.50 6.48 -7.03
N PHE A 40 6.34 6.14 -6.08
CA PHE A 40 7.48 5.25 -6.31
C PHE A 40 7.04 3.81 -6.09
N ILE A 41 7.33 2.96 -7.07
CA ILE A 41 6.94 1.55 -7.04
C ILE A 41 8.08 0.67 -7.52
N SER A 42 8.03 -0.62 -7.13
CA SER A 42 8.94 -1.62 -7.68
C SER A 42 8.46 -2.06 -9.07
N PRO A 43 9.34 -2.70 -9.88
CA PRO A 43 8.91 -3.32 -11.13
C PRO A 43 7.78 -4.33 -10.95
N PHE A 44 7.72 -5.02 -9.81
CA PHE A 44 6.66 -5.97 -9.48
C PHE A 44 5.27 -5.32 -9.48
N SER A 45 5.17 -4.07 -9.04
CA SER A 45 3.91 -3.36 -8.92
C SER A 45 3.50 -2.60 -10.18
N GLN A 46 4.36 -2.52 -11.19
CA GLN A 46 4.14 -1.72 -12.39
C GLN A 46 2.83 -2.05 -13.10
N ILE A 47 2.47 -3.31 -13.17
CA ILE A 47 1.25 -3.75 -13.85
C ILE A 47 -0.02 -3.15 -13.25
N LEU A 48 -0.02 -2.85 -11.96
CA LEU A 48 -1.18 -2.27 -11.28
C LEU A 48 -1.45 -0.82 -11.70
N PHE A 49 -0.41 -0.13 -12.16
CA PHE A 49 -0.46 1.31 -12.47
C PHE A 49 -0.22 1.62 -13.95
N GLU A 50 -0.46 0.67 -14.84
CA GLU A 50 -0.26 0.85 -16.28
C GLU A 50 -1.03 2.05 -16.84
N SER A 51 -2.24 2.31 -16.34
CA SER A 51 -3.06 3.43 -16.77
C SER A 51 -2.58 4.77 -16.20
N TYR A 52 -1.58 4.75 -15.32
CA TYR A 52 -1.11 5.93 -14.57
C TYR A 52 0.40 6.11 -14.71
N GLU A 53 0.97 5.74 -15.85
CA GLU A 53 2.43 5.76 -16.03
C GLU A 53 3.07 7.12 -15.81
N ASN A 54 2.32 8.21 -16.04
CA ASN A 54 2.83 9.56 -15.81
C ASN A 54 2.84 9.96 -14.33
N ASP A 55 2.18 9.20 -13.48
CA ASP A 55 2.09 9.48 -12.03
C ASP A 55 3.03 8.60 -11.21
N VAL A 56 3.65 7.60 -11.82
CA VAL A 56 4.51 6.64 -11.11
C VAL A 56 5.94 6.71 -11.61
N LEU A 57 6.86 6.31 -10.73
CA LEU A 57 8.27 6.15 -11.03
C LEU A 57 8.68 4.75 -10.57
N VAL A 58 9.10 3.92 -11.54
CA VAL A 58 9.45 2.52 -11.30
C VAL A 58 10.95 2.41 -11.10
N CYS A 59 11.40 1.90 -9.95
CA CYS A 59 12.80 1.61 -9.72
C CYS A 59 12.98 0.56 -8.62
N GLU A 60 14.10 -0.17 -8.68
CA GLU A 60 14.39 -1.23 -7.71
C GLU A 60 14.59 -0.69 -6.28
N ASP A 61 15.20 0.47 -6.15
CA ASP A 61 15.50 1.10 -4.86
C ASP A 61 14.45 2.15 -4.46
N PHE A 62 13.21 1.92 -4.84
CA PHE A 62 12.11 2.87 -4.63
C PHE A 62 11.90 3.26 -3.15
N LEU A 63 12.14 2.33 -2.21
CA LEU A 63 11.94 2.62 -0.79
C LEU A 63 12.98 3.59 -0.21
N THR A 64 14.17 3.66 -0.81
CA THR A 64 15.19 4.60 -0.37
C THR A 64 15.06 5.97 -1.05
N LYS A 65 14.47 6.02 -2.23
CA LYS A 65 14.35 7.24 -3.03
C LYS A 65 13.00 7.92 -2.94
N GLY A 66 11.94 7.15 -2.72
CA GLY A 66 10.58 7.66 -2.82
C GLY A 66 10.11 8.38 -1.57
N ARG A 67 9.34 9.44 -1.77
CA ARG A 67 8.62 10.13 -0.70
C ARG A 67 7.24 9.52 -0.47
N VAL A 68 6.65 8.94 -1.51
CA VAL A 68 5.41 8.19 -1.47
C VAL A 68 5.66 6.87 -2.18
N CYS A 69 5.57 5.77 -1.47
CA CYS A 69 5.90 4.44 -1.99
C CYS A 69 4.72 3.49 -1.84
N PHE A 70 4.37 2.81 -2.93
CA PHE A 70 3.41 1.70 -2.88
C PHE A 70 4.19 0.40 -2.79
N VAL A 71 3.95 -0.38 -1.76
CA VAL A 71 4.78 -1.55 -1.43
C VAL A 71 3.94 -2.80 -1.39
N GLU A 72 4.39 -3.84 -2.10
CA GLU A 72 3.73 -5.15 -2.09
C GLU A 72 4.63 -6.28 -1.56
N ASN A 73 5.93 -6.19 -1.77
CA ASN A 73 6.84 -7.33 -1.62
C ASN A 73 8.14 -7.02 -0.88
N GLN A 74 8.15 -6.00 -0.04
CA GLN A 74 9.36 -5.59 0.69
C GLN A 74 9.15 -5.69 2.19
N VAL A 75 10.24 -5.99 2.90
CA VAL A 75 10.31 -5.89 4.36
C VAL A 75 10.23 -4.41 4.75
N LEU A 76 9.38 -4.07 5.69
CA LEU A 76 9.08 -2.70 6.08
C LEU A 76 9.53 -2.31 7.48
N SER A 77 9.97 -3.28 8.29
CA SER A 77 10.32 -3.05 9.70
C SER A 77 11.43 -2.04 9.91
N SER A 78 12.32 -1.85 8.92
CA SER A 78 13.41 -0.87 9.00
C SER A 78 13.06 0.48 8.40
N CYS A 79 11.85 0.64 7.84
CA CYS A 79 11.43 1.91 7.23
C CYS A 79 10.88 2.85 8.29
N ASN A 80 11.34 4.11 8.27
CA ASN A 80 10.86 5.16 9.17
C ASN A 80 9.84 6.03 8.46
N ALA A 81 8.69 5.45 8.13
CA ALA A 81 7.63 6.20 7.47
C ALA A 81 6.95 7.15 8.45
N ASP A 82 6.67 8.37 8.02
CA ASP A 82 5.89 9.34 8.79
C ASP A 82 4.42 8.96 8.79
N GLU A 83 3.99 8.30 7.73
CA GLU A 83 2.60 7.95 7.51
C GLU A 83 2.51 6.60 6.80
N VAL A 84 1.57 5.77 7.24
CA VAL A 84 1.27 4.48 6.61
C VAL A 84 -0.20 4.46 6.22
N ILE A 85 -0.46 4.25 4.94
CA ILE A 85 -1.81 4.17 4.40
C ILE A 85 -2.08 2.70 4.08
N ILE A 86 -3.12 2.14 4.70
CA ILE A 86 -3.50 0.74 4.52
C ILE A 86 -4.84 0.68 3.81
N TYR A 87 -4.89 -0.12 2.75
CA TYR A 87 -6.14 -0.54 2.12
C TYR A 87 -6.39 -1.98 2.54
N ARG A 88 -7.45 -2.20 3.34
CA ARG A 88 -7.80 -3.52 3.82
C ARG A 88 -8.82 -4.14 2.89
N TRP A 89 -8.50 -5.35 2.40
CA TRP A 89 -9.39 -6.10 1.52
C TRP A 89 -10.68 -6.54 2.22
N ASN A 90 -10.67 -6.62 3.56
CA ASN A 90 -11.77 -7.16 4.36
C ASN A 90 -12.10 -8.61 4.00
N ARG A 91 -11.05 -9.36 3.72
CA ARG A 91 -11.09 -10.79 3.41
C ARG A 91 -9.86 -11.46 3.98
N VAL A 92 -9.93 -12.78 4.13
CA VAL A 92 -8.78 -13.62 4.45
C VAL A 92 -8.35 -14.32 3.18
N TYR A 93 -7.07 -14.14 2.82
CA TYR A 93 -6.46 -14.82 1.68
C TYR A 93 -5.32 -15.71 2.17
N PRO A 94 -4.92 -16.74 1.42
CA PRO A 94 -3.67 -17.43 1.71
C PRO A 94 -2.52 -16.43 1.73
N ALA A 95 -1.60 -16.56 2.69
CA ALA A 95 -0.46 -15.67 2.82
C ALA A 95 0.75 -16.40 3.39
N ASP A 96 1.94 -16.05 2.91
CA ASP A 96 3.22 -16.49 3.45
C ASP A 96 4.20 -15.33 3.61
N PHE A 97 3.78 -14.11 3.30
CA PHE A 97 4.52 -12.89 3.52
C PHE A 97 3.61 -11.85 4.15
N TYR A 98 4.00 -11.31 5.29
CA TYR A 98 3.15 -10.45 6.12
C TYR A 98 3.79 -9.09 6.34
N CYS A 99 2.94 -8.09 6.59
CA CYS A 99 3.40 -6.76 6.99
C CYS A 99 4.10 -6.86 8.35
N ASP A 100 5.29 -6.30 8.46
CA ASP A 100 6.12 -6.31 9.66
C ASP A 100 6.32 -4.92 10.27
N ILE A 101 5.47 -3.97 9.96
CA ILE A 101 5.49 -2.65 10.57
C ILE A 101 5.03 -2.76 12.03
N ASP A 102 5.77 -2.11 12.92
CA ASP A 102 5.40 -1.99 14.33
C ASP A 102 4.39 -0.84 14.49
N PHE A 103 3.10 -1.18 14.47
CA PHE A 103 2.03 -0.19 14.55
C PHE A 103 1.88 0.47 15.93
N SER A 104 2.60 -0.01 16.95
CA SER A 104 2.62 0.66 18.26
C SER A 104 3.23 2.06 18.18
N LYS A 105 3.99 2.36 17.12
CA LYS A 105 4.61 3.67 16.87
C LYS A 105 3.70 4.62 16.10
N TYR A 106 2.51 4.20 15.77
CA TYR A 106 1.57 4.96 14.94
C TYR A 106 0.22 5.05 15.62
N SER A 107 -0.56 6.07 15.27
CA SER A 107 -1.96 6.16 15.66
C SER A 107 -2.83 6.34 14.43
N LEU A 108 -4.03 5.78 14.48
CA LEU A 108 -5.02 5.91 13.42
C LEU A 108 -5.51 7.36 13.38
N ALA A 109 -5.26 8.05 12.27
CA ALA A 109 -5.65 9.44 12.08
C ALA A 109 -6.94 9.58 11.30
N GLU A 110 -7.15 8.73 10.27
CA GLU A 110 -8.32 8.78 9.41
C GLU A 110 -8.71 7.37 9.00
N GLN A 111 -9.99 7.17 8.75
CA GLN A 111 -10.54 5.93 8.25
C GLN A 111 -11.69 6.23 7.30
N ALA A 112 -11.74 5.52 6.18
CA ALA A 112 -12.80 5.67 5.19
C ALA A 112 -13.13 4.31 4.58
N GLU A 113 -14.34 4.17 4.06
CA GLU A 113 -14.73 2.98 3.34
C GLU A 113 -14.89 3.31 1.86
N LEU A 114 -14.39 2.42 1.02
CA LEU A 114 -14.50 2.53 -0.43
C LEU A 114 -15.31 1.36 -0.94
N GLU A 115 -16.18 1.64 -1.91
CA GLU A 115 -16.83 0.58 -2.68
C GLU A 115 -15.83 0.14 -3.75
N GLY A 116 -15.38 -1.12 -3.68
CA GLY A 116 -14.42 -1.67 -4.61
C GLY A 116 -15.04 -2.03 -5.95
N PHE A 117 -14.21 -2.28 -6.95
CA PHE A 117 -14.65 -2.81 -8.23
C PHE A 117 -14.85 -4.33 -8.16
N SER A 118 -13.85 -5.04 -7.65
CA SER A 118 -13.89 -6.50 -7.46
C SER A 118 -14.05 -6.91 -6.00
N HIS A 119 -14.11 -5.96 -5.08
CA HIS A 119 -14.36 -6.15 -3.66
C HIS A 119 -15.57 -5.31 -3.26
N GLU A 120 -16.44 -5.89 -2.45
CA GLU A 120 -17.65 -5.20 -2.02
C GLU A 120 -17.32 -3.95 -1.20
N LYS A 121 -16.39 -4.09 -0.25
CA LYS A 121 -15.99 -3.00 0.64
C LYS A 121 -14.49 -3.08 0.93
N ILE A 122 -13.82 -1.95 0.79
CA ILE A 122 -12.39 -1.79 1.11
C ILE A 122 -12.30 -0.72 2.19
N THR A 123 -11.57 -1.00 3.27
CA THR A 123 -11.36 -0.01 4.33
C THR A 123 -10.00 0.64 4.14
N LYS A 124 -10.00 1.97 4.00
CA LYS A 124 -8.77 2.77 3.94
C LYS A 124 -8.48 3.33 5.33
N GLU A 125 -7.27 3.11 5.81
CA GLU A 125 -6.82 3.61 7.10
C GLU A 125 -5.54 4.41 6.91
N ILE A 126 -5.46 5.57 7.55
CA ILE A 126 -4.27 6.41 7.54
C ILE A 126 -3.71 6.46 8.95
N TYR A 127 -2.49 5.95 9.12
CA TYR A 127 -1.77 5.95 10.39
C TYR A 127 -0.67 6.98 10.33
N LYS A 128 -0.54 7.78 11.39
CA LYS A 128 0.52 8.78 11.52
C LYS A 128 1.45 8.40 12.67
N ARG A 129 2.74 8.63 12.45
CA ARG A 129 3.77 8.33 13.43
C ARG A 129 3.62 9.22 14.65
N VAL A 130 3.71 8.63 15.86
CA VAL A 130 3.57 9.34 17.14
C VAL A 130 4.83 9.24 18.01
N VAL A 131 5.83 8.52 17.52
CA VAL A 131 7.08 8.30 18.28
C VAL A 131 8.28 8.79 17.49
#